data_1c0547bfac4a66cef6b7a3f675b9eb47
#
_entry.id   1c0547bfac4a66cef6b7a3f675b9eb47
#
_cell.length_a   1.000
_cell.length_b   1.000
_cell.length_c   1.000
_cell.angle_alpha   90.00
_cell.angle_beta   90.00
_cell.angle_gamma   90.00
#
_symmetry.space_group_name_H-M   'P 1'
#
loop_
_entity.id
_entity.type
_entity.pdbx_description
1 polymer ?
#
loop_
_entity_poly.entity_id
_entity_poly.type
_entity_poly.pdbx_seq_one_letter_code
_entity_poly.pdbx_strand_id
1 'polypeptide(L)'
;MGWQSCTDKGSFTRAILDALVEEYHFSLDTPFRDYPKEIHDVLIHGTGGKVLKVRYKGQRGEGVYDVAFEGLIQNMNRKYRETFSDAMKAEYETYMRITPCPVCKGQRLKKEALAVTVGGKNIFEATNMSIVKYREFIDGLNLTVMQETIGAPILKEIRARVSFLIDVGLDYLTLARATGTLSGGEAQRIRLATQIGSGLVGVAYILDEPSIGLHQKDNDKLLKTLLHLRDLGNTVLVVEHDEDTMLAADCIVDIGPGAGEHGGNVVAVGTAKQIMKCKDSIT
;
A
#
# COMPACT_ATOMS: atom_id res chain seq x y z
N MET A 1 -18.38 -11.09 -11.03
CA MET A 1 -19.51 -11.75 -11.62
C MET A 1 -20.18 -11.11 -12.84
N GLY A 2 -19.48 -10.29 -13.59
CA GLY A 2 -20.02 -9.65 -14.79
C GLY A 2 -20.53 -10.58 -15.89
N TRP A 3 -20.37 -11.91 -15.73
CA TRP A 3 -20.77 -12.94 -16.69
C TRP A 3 -21.65 -14.04 -16.08
N GLN A 4 -22.16 -13.86 -14.86
CA GLN A 4 -23.13 -14.83 -14.28
C GLN A 4 -24.35 -15.03 -15.15
N SER A 5 -24.78 -14.02 -15.88
CA SER A 5 -25.90 -14.11 -16.82
C SER A 5 -25.66 -15.01 -18.03
N CYS A 6 -24.43 -15.49 -18.26
CA CYS A 6 -24.16 -16.44 -19.39
C CYS A 6 -24.78 -17.83 -19.18
N THR A 7 -25.11 -18.21 -17.95
CA THR A 7 -25.83 -19.45 -17.64
C THR A 7 -27.36 -19.33 -17.81
N ASP A 8 -27.87 -18.11 -17.82
CA ASP A 8 -29.30 -17.84 -18.02
C ASP A 8 -29.62 -17.77 -19.53
N LYS A 9 -30.35 -18.75 -20.02
CA LYS A 9 -30.76 -18.86 -21.42
C LYS A 9 -31.62 -17.68 -21.90
N GLY A 10 -32.22 -16.92 -21.00
CA GLY A 10 -32.98 -15.71 -21.29
C GLY A 10 -32.16 -14.43 -21.32
N SER A 11 -30.86 -14.48 -21.05
CA SER A 11 -30.02 -13.29 -21.00
C SER A 11 -29.43 -12.91 -22.36
N PHE A 12 -29.26 -11.60 -22.60
CA PHE A 12 -28.61 -11.09 -23.80
C PHE A 12 -27.14 -11.55 -23.91
N THR A 13 -26.45 -11.69 -22.78
CA THR A 13 -25.08 -12.20 -22.72
C THR A 13 -25.01 -13.64 -23.23
N ARG A 14 -25.99 -14.48 -22.86
CA ARG A 14 -26.06 -15.85 -23.36
C ARG A 14 -26.34 -15.88 -24.88
N ALA A 15 -27.21 -15.04 -25.39
CA ALA A 15 -27.47 -14.94 -26.81
C ALA A 15 -26.23 -14.54 -27.62
N ILE A 16 -25.36 -13.69 -27.07
CA ILE A 16 -24.05 -13.38 -27.69
C ILE A 16 -23.15 -14.62 -27.73
N LEU A 17 -23.09 -15.39 -26.65
CA LEU A 17 -22.27 -16.61 -26.59
C LEU A 17 -22.81 -17.67 -27.55
N ASP A 18 -24.13 -17.81 -27.67
CA ASP A 18 -24.77 -18.75 -28.64
C ASP A 18 -24.44 -18.34 -30.07
N ALA A 19 -24.43 -17.04 -30.40
CA ALA A 19 -24.01 -16.54 -31.72
C ALA A 19 -22.51 -16.79 -31.97
N LEU A 20 -21.65 -16.70 -30.97
CA LEU A 20 -20.23 -17.06 -31.06
C LEU A 20 -20.05 -18.57 -31.33
N VAL A 21 -20.82 -19.42 -30.64
CA VAL A 21 -20.83 -20.87 -30.82
C VAL A 21 -21.22 -21.22 -32.27
N GLU A 22 -22.26 -20.56 -32.80
CA GLU A 22 -22.73 -20.77 -34.20
C GLU A 22 -21.66 -20.36 -35.21
N GLU A 23 -20.98 -19.24 -34.98
CA GLU A 23 -19.98 -18.69 -35.91
C GLU A 23 -18.64 -19.42 -35.89
N TYR A 24 -18.17 -19.79 -34.67
CA TYR A 24 -16.82 -20.36 -34.45
C TYR A 24 -16.84 -21.86 -34.17
N HIS A 25 -18.01 -22.52 -34.17
CA HIS A 25 -18.20 -23.97 -34.07
C HIS A 25 -17.54 -24.62 -32.84
N PHE A 26 -17.73 -24.05 -31.66
CA PHE A 26 -17.28 -24.62 -30.41
C PHE A 26 -18.45 -24.95 -29.47
N SER A 27 -18.22 -25.67 -28.37
CA SER A 27 -19.25 -25.99 -27.36
C SER A 27 -18.99 -25.28 -26.08
N LEU A 28 -20.03 -24.69 -25.48
CA LEU A 28 -19.92 -24.02 -24.12
C LEU A 28 -19.74 -25.03 -22.98
N ASP A 29 -19.93 -26.32 -23.24
CA ASP A 29 -19.70 -27.39 -22.25
C ASP A 29 -18.23 -27.79 -22.16
N THR A 30 -17.41 -27.37 -23.13
CA THR A 30 -15.94 -27.61 -23.10
C THR A 30 -15.28 -26.72 -22.04
N PRO A 31 -14.45 -27.27 -21.14
CA PRO A 31 -13.68 -26.46 -20.20
C PRO A 31 -12.83 -25.42 -20.93
N PHE A 32 -12.77 -24.19 -20.39
CA PHE A 32 -12.07 -23.07 -21.04
C PHE A 32 -10.62 -23.41 -21.42
N ARG A 33 -9.90 -24.15 -20.58
CA ARG A 33 -8.51 -24.58 -20.81
C ARG A 33 -8.33 -25.48 -22.04
N ASP A 34 -9.40 -26.17 -22.47
CA ASP A 34 -9.35 -27.18 -23.51
C ASP A 34 -9.75 -26.62 -24.90
N TYR A 35 -10.11 -25.31 -24.97
CA TYR A 35 -10.39 -24.67 -26.24
C TYR A 35 -9.12 -24.50 -27.10
N PRO A 36 -9.26 -24.56 -28.45
CA PRO A 36 -8.22 -24.12 -29.36
C PRO A 36 -7.84 -22.66 -29.14
N LYS A 37 -6.59 -22.30 -29.49
CA LYS A 37 -6.06 -20.93 -29.30
C LYS A 37 -6.96 -19.87 -29.98
N GLU A 38 -7.52 -20.16 -31.14
CA GLU A 38 -8.42 -19.24 -31.84
C GLU A 38 -9.65 -18.89 -31.02
N ILE A 39 -10.28 -19.88 -30.38
CA ILE A 39 -11.44 -19.67 -29.52
C ILE A 39 -11.05 -18.90 -28.26
N HIS A 40 -9.89 -19.21 -27.68
CA HIS A 40 -9.35 -18.41 -26.58
C HIS A 40 -9.19 -16.95 -26.96
N ASP A 41 -8.56 -16.67 -28.10
CA ASP A 41 -8.30 -15.30 -28.57
C ASP A 41 -9.61 -14.54 -28.82
N VAL A 42 -10.60 -15.17 -29.44
CA VAL A 42 -11.93 -14.58 -29.66
C VAL A 42 -12.65 -14.30 -28.34
N LEU A 43 -12.66 -15.24 -27.40
CA LEU A 43 -13.33 -15.03 -26.10
C LEU A 43 -12.65 -13.95 -25.26
N ILE A 44 -11.32 -13.89 -25.27
CA ILE A 44 -10.55 -12.94 -24.46
C ILE A 44 -10.50 -11.55 -25.11
N HIS A 45 -10.20 -11.48 -26.41
CA HIS A 45 -9.91 -10.22 -27.12
C HIS A 45 -11.03 -9.75 -28.05
N GLY A 46 -12.07 -10.58 -28.25
CA GLY A 46 -13.21 -10.26 -29.10
C GLY A 46 -13.04 -10.66 -30.57
N THR A 47 -14.05 -10.32 -31.36
CA THR A 47 -14.13 -10.69 -32.79
C THR A 47 -13.33 -9.78 -33.71
N GLY A 48 -12.52 -8.83 -33.17
CA GLY A 48 -11.76 -7.88 -33.99
C GLY A 48 -12.64 -6.94 -34.84
N GLY A 49 -13.86 -6.66 -34.40
CA GLY A 49 -14.84 -5.85 -35.14
C GLY A 49 -15.78 -6.64 -36.06
N LYS A 50 -15.59 -7.97 -36.19
CA LYS A 50 -16.54 -8.80 -36.93
C LYS A 50 -17.90 -8.80 -36.23
N VAL A 51 -18.93 -8.43 -36.96
CA VAL A 51 -20.31 -8.33 -36.47
C VAL A 51 -21.00 -9.70 -36.56
N LEU A 52 -21.60 -10.09 -35.44
CA LEU A 52 -22.39 -11.31 -35.29
C LEU A 52 -23.87 -10.96 -35.28
N LYS A 53 -24.70 -11.82 -35.85
CA LYS A 53 -26.15 -11.70 -35.75
C LYS A 53 -26.66 -12.43 -34.53
N VAL A 54 -26.93 -11.66 -33.48
CA VAL A 54 -27.40 -12.16 -32.17
C VAL A 54 -28.92 -12.22 -32.17
N ARG A 55 -29.48 -13.42 -32.11
CA ARG A 55 -30.92 -13.64 -31.95
C ARG A 55 -31.26 -13.63 -30.46
N TYR A 56 -32.02 -12.65 -30.06
CA TYR A 56 -32.41 -12.50 -28.64
C TYR A 56 -33.91 -12.46 -28.49
N LYS A 57 -34.41 -13.29 -27.56
CA LYS A 57 -35.80 -13.31 -27.13
C LYS A 57 -35.88 -12.87 -25.66
N GLY A 58 -36.27 -11.64 -25.44
CA GLY A 58 -36.48 -11.07 -24.11
C GLY A 58 -37.96 -10.97 -23.74
N GLN A 59 -38.22 -10.46 -22.55
CA GLN A 59 -39.60 -10.24 -22.06
C GLN A 59 -40.43 -9.26 -22.91
N ARG A 60 -39.78 -8.40 -23.70
CA ARG A 60 -40.40 -7.35 -24.54
C ARG A 60 -40.46 -7.68 -26.01
N GLY A 61 -40.11 -8.92 -26.44
CA GLY A 61 -40.15 -9.34 -27.85
C GLY A 61 -38.90 -10.08 -28.32
N GLU A 62 -38.92 -10.53 -29.53
CA GLU A 62 -37.80 -11.17 -30.25
C GLU A 62 -37.19 -10.19 -31.23
N GLY A 63 -35.85 -10.23 -31.38
CA GLY A 63 -35.13 -9.40 -32.33
C GLY A 63 -33.78 -10.00 -32.73
N VAL A 64 -33.28 -9.56 -33.89
CA VAL A 64 -31.92 -9.87 -34.35
C VAL A 64 -31.11 -8.58 -34.22
N TYR A 65 -29.99 -8.68 -33.54
CA TYR A 65 -29.10 -7.54 -33.24
C TYR A 65 -27.74 -7.79 -33.86
N ASP A 66 -27.22 -6.78 -34.55
CA ASP A 66 -25.87 -6.79 -35.06
C ASP A 66 -24.90 -6.37 -33.96
N VAL A 67 -24.08 -7.30 -33.43
CA VAL A 67 -23.19 -7.09 -32.29
C VAL A 67 -21.77 -7.51 -32.64
N ALA A 68 -20.81 -6.62 -32.52
CA ALA A 68 -19.40 -6.97 -32.50
C ALA A 68 -19.03 -7.34 -31.07
N PHE A 69 -18.59 -8.57 -30.82
CA PHE A 69 -18.19 -9.00 -29.49
C PHE A 69 -16.84 -8.40 -29.11
N GLU A 70 -16.82 -7.60 -28.06
CA GLU A 70 -15.63 -6.86 -27.61
C GLU A 70 -14.59 -7.70 -26.86
N GLY A 71 -14.93 -8.93 -26.48
CA GLY A 71 -14.08 -9.80 -25.67
C GLY A 71 -14.15 -9.52 -24.17
N LEU A 72 -13.72 -10.50 -23.37
CA LEU A 72 -13.79 -10.44 -21.91
C LEU A 72 -12.95 -9.29 -21.34
N ILE A 73 -11.72 -9.10 -21.83
CA ILE A 73 -10.81 -8.06 -21.31
C ILE A 73 -11.36 -6.66 -21.54
N GLN A 74 -11.81 -6.37 -22.76
CA GLN A 74 -12.33 -5.03 -23.09
C GLN A 74 -13.65 -4.76 -22.36
N ASN A 75 -14.53 -5.77 -22.27
CA ASN A 75 -15.77 -5.67 -21.50
C ASN A 75 -15.51 -5.34 -20.02
N MET A 76 -14.58 -6.05 -19.38
CA MET A 76 -14.21 -5.81 -18.00
C MET A 76 -13.59 -4.43 -17.81
N ASN A 77 -12.69 -4.02 -18.69
CA ASN A 77 -12.06 -2.69 -18.65
C ASN A 77 -13.09 -1.57 -18.81
N ARG A 78 -14.04 -1.73 -19.74
CA ARG A 78 -15.13 -0.76 -19.91
C ARG A 78 -16.00 -0.67 -18.68
N LYS A 79 -16.48 -1.80 -18.15
CA LYS A 79 -17.29 -1.84 -16.92
C LYS A 79 -16.57 -1.24 -15.71
N TYR A 80 -15.27 -1.50 -15.57
CA TYR A 80 -14.46 -0.92 -14.49
C TYR A 80 -14.38 0.61 -14.59
N ARG A 81 -14.27 1.16 -15.80
CA ARG A 81 -14.24 2.61 -16.03
C ARG A 81 -15.59 3.28 -15.86
N GLU A 82 -16.67 2.62 -16.27
CA GLU A 82 -18.02 3.18 -16.30
C GLU A 82 -18.76 3.03 -14.96
N THR A 83 -18.33 2.13 -14.08
CA THR A 83 -19.00 1.93 -12.79
C THR A 83 -18.67 3.04 -11.80
N PHE A 84 -19.69 3.54 -11.11
CA PHE A 84 -19.55 4.49 -9.99
C PHE A 84 -19.58 3.79 -8.61
N SER A 85 -19.82 2.48 -8.57
CA SER A 85 -19.88 1.70 -7.33
C SER A 85 -18.48 1.23 -6.91
N ASP A 86 -18.02 1.64 -5.73
CA ASP A 86 -16.74 1.22 -5.18
C ASP A 86 -16.70 -0.29 -4.92
N ALA A 87 -17.83 -0.90 -4.51
CA ALA A 87 -17.93 -2.34 -4.33
C ALA A 87 -17.72 -3.10 -5.65
N MET A 88 -18.31 -2.61 -6.76
CA MET A 88 -18.12 -3.20 -8.08
C MET A 88 -16.69 -3.00 -8.60
N LYS A 89 -16.07 -1.85 -8.32
CA LYS A 89 -14.65 -1.64 -8.67
C LYS A 89 -13.75 -2.64 -7.94
N ALA A 90 -13.93 -2.79 -6.63
CA ALA A 90 -13.18 -3.76 -5.84
C ALA A 90 -13.36 -5.19 -6.36
N GLU A 91 -14.56 -5.57 -6.80
CA GLU A 91 -14.80 -6.87 -7.42
C GLU A 91 -14.00 -7.03 -8.73
N TYR A 92 -14.03 -6.04 -9.62
CA TYR A 92 -13.25 -6.10 -10.87
C TYR A 92 -11.73 -6.13 -10.61
N GLU A 93 -11.24 -5.43 -9.59
CA GLU A 93 -9.83 -5.43 -9.18
C GLU A 93 -9.33 -6.82 -8.76
N THR A 94 -10.21 -7.71 -8.26
CA THR A 94 -9.82 -9.10 -7.94
C THR A 94 -9.36 -9.91 -9.17
N TYR A 95 -9.77 -9.51 -10.36
CA TYR A 95 -9.37 -10.12 -11.63
C TYR A 95 -8.15 -9.44 -12.25
N MET A 96 -7.65 -8.36 -11.65
CA MET A 96 -6.50 -7.59 -12.14
C MET A 96 -5.23 -7.99 -11.40
N ARG A 97 -4.09 -7.93 -12.10
CA ARG A 97 -2.78 -8.10 -11.49
C ARG A 97 -1.95 -6.85 -11.73
N ILE A 98 -1.27 -6.39 -10.68
CA ILE A 98 -0.28 -5.34 -10.81
C ILE A 98 0.96 -5.94 -11.46
N THR A 99 1.25 -5.51 -12.68
CA THR A 99 2.43 -5.94 -13.43
C THR A 99 3.33 -4.75 -13.72
N PRO A 100 4.66 -4.96 -13.71
CA PRO A 100 5.58 -3.91 -14.13
C PRO A 100 5.30 -3.48 -15.58
N CYS A 101 5.35 -2.19 -15.85
CA CYS A 101 5.21 -1.68 -17.21
C CYS A 101 6.26 -2.33 -18.13
N PRO A 102 5.87 -2.91 -19.30
CA PRO A 102 6.81 -3.58 -20.21
C PRO A 102 7.86 -2.64 -20.80
N VAL A 103 7.56 -1.35 -20.91
CA VAL A 103 8.47 -0.34 -21.45
C VAL A 103 9.54 0.08 -20.43
N CYS A 104 9.12 0.52 -19.23
CA CYS A 104 10.03 0.99 -18.19
C CYS A 104 10.40 -0.09 -17.16
N LYS A 105 9.88 -1.31 -17.27
CA LYS A 105 10.15 -2.45 -16.37
C LYS A 105 10.01 -2.10 -14.88
N GLY A 106 9.05 -1.23 -14.56
CA GLY A 106 8.81 -0.76 -13.20
C GLY A 106 9.65 0.45 -12.76
N GLN A 107 10.57 0.93 -13.59
CA GLN A 107 11.45 2.06 -13.25
C GLN A 107 10.74 3.43 -13.21
N ARG A 108 9.55 3.55 -13.84
CA ARG A 108 8.68 4.75 -13.85
C ARG A 108 9.29 6.00 -14.48
N LEU A 109 10.51 5.93 -15.02
CA LEU A 109 11.28 7.04 -15.59
C LEU A 109 11.66 6.75 -17.04
N LYS A 110 11.93 7.82 -17.80
CA LYS A 110 12.48 7.74 -19.15
C LYS A 110 13.96 7.33 -19.09
N LYS A 111 14.46 6.75 -20.18
CA LYS A 111 15.86 6.28 -20.29
C LYS A 111 16.87 7.42 -20.07
N GLU A 112 16.54 8.62 -20.54
CA GLU A 112 17.39 9.82 -20.39
C GLU A 112 17.53 10.23 -18.92
N ALA A 113 16.44 10.14 -18.13
CA ALA A 113 16.49 10.42 -16.70
C ALA A 113 17.29 9.36 -15.93
N LEU A 114 17.23 8.10 -16.37
CA LEU A 114 17.99 6.99 -15.78
C LEU A 114 19.47 7.00 -16.18
N ALA A 115 19.84 7.74 -17.23
CA ALA A 115 21.23 7.92 -17.63
C ALA A 115 22.01 8.86 -16.67
N VAL A 116 21.29 9.67 -15.87
CA VAL A 116 21.93 10.50 -14.83
C VAL A 116 22.30 9.63 -13.64
N THR A 117 23.59 9.63 -13.28
CA THR A 117 24.12 8.83 -12.17
C THR A 117 24.89 9.69 -11.18
N VAL A 118 24.82 9.29 -9.91
CA VAL A 118 25.64 9.82 -8.80
C VAL A 118 26.32 8.63 -8.15
N GLY A 119 27.62 8.66 -7.99
CA GLY A 119 28.38 7.53 -7.45
C GLY A 119 28.16 6.22 -8.24
N GLY A 120 27.96 6.31 -9.57
CA GLY A 120 27.73 5.16 -10.46
C GLY A 120 26.32 4.55 -10.39
N LYS A 121 25.39 5.14 -9.64
CA LYS A 121 24.00 4.66 -9.51
C LYS A 121 23.00 5.70 -9.97
N ASN A 122 21.97 5.25 -10.70
CA ASN A 122 20.84 6.10 -11.05
C ASN A 122 19.81 6.16 -9.90
N ILE A 123 18.82 7.05 -10.03
CA ILE A 123 17.82 7.26 -8.98
C ILE A 123 17.00 6.00 -8.67
N PHE A 124 16.67 5.17 -9.67
CA PHE A 124 15.93 3.92 -9.46
C PHE A 124 16.76 2.93 -8.65
N GLU A 125 18.04 2.74 -9.00
CA GLU A 125 18.95 1.85 -8.26
C GLU A 125 19.15 2.34 -6.82
N ALA A 126 19.35 3.63 -6.62
CA ALA A 126 19.51 4.23 -5.31
C ALA A 126 18.27 4.07 -4.43
N THR A 127 17.07 4.35 -4.96
CA THR A 127 15.82 4.25 -4.20
C THR A 127 15.35 2.82 -3.93
N ASN A 128 15.85 1.83 -4.67
CA ASN A 128 15.59 0.40 -4.43
C ASN A 128 16.52 -0.26 -3.42
N MET A 129 17.52 0.44 -2.92
CA MET A 129 18.30 -0.04 -1.78
C MET A 129 17.50 0.01 -0.50
N SER A 130 17.80 -0.88 0.46
CA SER A 130 17.31 -0.70 1.82
C SER A 130 17.85 0.61 2.40
N ILE A 131 17.10 1.21 3.32
CA ILE A 131 17.46 2.49 3.96
C ILE A 131 18.89 2.47 4.53
N VAL A 132 19.30 1.37 5.15
CA VAL A 132 20.68 1.22 5.67
C VAL A 132 21.70 1.24 4.54
N LYS A 133 21.49 0.49 3.46
CA LYS A 133 22.41 0.47 2.28
C LYS A 133 22.40 1.81 1.56
N TYR A 134 21.26 2.48 1.51
CA TYR A 134 21.19 3.83 0.94
C TYR A 134 21.99 4.81 1.75
N ARG A 135 21.98 4.71 3.09
CA ARG A 135 22.80 5.53 3.98
C ARG A 135 24.30 5.29 3.74
N GLU A 136 24.72 4.00 3.70
CA GLU A 136 26.10 3.62 3.40
C GLU A 136 26.56 4.16 2.02
N PHE A 137 25.67 4.06 1.01
CA PHE A 137 25.94 4.61 -0.31
C PHE A 137 26.14 6.13 -0.27
N ILE A 138 25.28 6.88 0.41
CA ILE A 138 25.39 8.35 0.53
C ILE A 138 26.65 8.76 1.30
N ASP A 139 27.04 8.01 2.32
CA ASP A 139 28.21 8.31 3.14
C ASP A 139 29.52 7.93 2.38
N GLY A 140 29.48 6.96 1.49
CA GLY A 140 30.61 6.52 0.67
C GLY A 140 30.78 7.28 -0.65
N LEU A 141 30.02 8.35 -0.90
CA LEU A 141 30.14 9.12 -2.14
C LEU A 141 31.48 9.88 -2.21
N ASN A 142 32.25 9.63 -3.25
CA ASN A 142 33.45 10.40 -3.60
C ASN A 142 33.05 11.51 -4.55
N LEU A 143 32.92 12.73 -4.05
CA LEU A 143 32.51 13.91 -4.82
C LEU A 143 33.71 14.78 -5.15
N THR A 144 33.69 15.43 -6.31
CA THR A 144 34.62 16.51 -6.62
C THR A 144 34.32 17.75 -5.77
N VAL A 145 35.30 18.65 -5.62
CA VAL A 145 35.12 19.89 -4.82
C VAL A 145 33.87 20.69 -5.25
N MET A 146 33.62 20.78 -6.56
CA MET A 146 32.43 21.45 -7.08
C MET A 146 31.13 20.71 -6.73
N GLN A 147 31.13 19.38 -6.86
CA GLN A 147 29.97 18.56 -6.48
C GLN A 147 29.70 18.60 -4.98
N GLU A 148 30.76 18.65 -4.17
CA GLU A 148 30.65 18.78 -2.73
C GLU A 148 30.07 20.13 -2.33
N THR A 149 30.49 21.21 -2.91
CA THR A 149 29.94 22.55 -2.67
C THR A 149 28.44 22.62 -2.95
N ILE A 150 27.98 22.01 -4.05
CA ILE A 150 26.58 21.99 -4.44
C ILE A 150 25.80 20.96 -3.60
N GLY A 151 26.39 19.79 -3.37
CA GLY A 151 25.71 18.64 -2.76
C GLY A 151 25.67 18.65 -1.24
N ALA A 152 26.60 19.35 -0.56
CA ALA A 152 26.70 19.28 0.90
C ALA A 152 25.39 19.61 1.64
N PRO A 153 24.65 20.70 1.34
CA PRO A 153 23.39 21.00 2.03
C PRO A 153 22.31 19.94 1.73
N ILE A 154 22.27 19.43 0.50
CA ILE A 154 21.31 18.38 0.08
C ILE A 154 21.61 17.06 0.80
N LEU A 155 22.88 16.65 0.82
CA LEU A 155 23.32 15.43 1.48
C LEU A 155 23.11 15.48 2.99
N LYS A 156 23.29 16.65 3.61
CA LYS A 156 22.99 16.88 5.03
C LYS A 156 21.52 16.58 5.33
N GLU A 157 20.59 17.12 4.53
CA GLU A 157 19.16 16.87 4.69
C GLU A 157 18.79 15.40 4.44
N ILE A 158 19.33 14.79 3.39
CA ILE A 158 19.09 13.38 3.08
C ILE A 158 19.57 12.50 4.25
N ARG A 159 20.79 12.75 4.74
CA ARG A 159 21.35 12.00 5.89
C ARG A 159 20.48 12.13 7.14
N ALA A 160 20.00 13.32 7.46
CA ALA A 160 19.12 13.54 8.60
C ALA A 160 17.84 12.73 8.47
N ARG A 161 17.13 12.83 7.35
CA ARG A 161 15.88 12.13 7.10
C ARG A 161 16.03 10.60 7.05
N VAL A 162 17.11 10.11 6.45
CA VAL A 162 17.43 8.68 6.42
C VAL A 162 17.75 8.17 7.84
N SER A 163 18.46 8.95 8.66
CA SER A 163 18.71 8.61 10.04
C SER A 163 17.42 8.44 10.83
N PHE A 164 16.45 9.35 10.70
CA PHE A 164 15.16 9.21 11.39
C PHE A 164 14.42 7.92 11.02
N LEU A 165 14.50 7.49 9.75
CA LEU A 165 13.91 6.21 9.34
C LEU A 165 14.61 5.01 9.99
N ILE A 166 15.94 5.07 10.15
CA ILE A 166 16.73 4.06 10.87
C ILE A 166 16.39 4.04 12.35
N ASP A 167 16.27 5.23 12.96
CA ASP A 167 16.01 5.39 14.39
C ASP A 167 14.62 4.87 14.80
N VAL A 168 13.65 4.89 13.89
CA VAL A 168 12.32 4.28 14.12
C VAL A 168 12.24 2.82 13.67
N GLY A 169 13.38 2.15 13.36
CA GLY A 169 13.43 0.74 13.02
C GLY A 169 12.91 0.39 11.62
N LEU A 170 13.01 1.33 10.65
CA LEU A 170 12.60 1.12 9.24
C LEU A 170 13.79 0.95 8.29
N ASP A 171 14.92 0.51 8.79
CA ASP A 171 16.19 0.36 8.07
C ASP A 171 16.15 -0.65 6.92
N TYR A 172 15.25 -1.64 7.00
CA TYR A 172 15.03 -2.68 5.98
C TYR A 172 14.16 -2.21 4.81
N LEU A 173 13.38 -1.14 4.95
CA LEU A 173 12.51 -0.63 3.87
C LEU A 173 13.33 -0.06 2.71
N THR A 174 12.67 0.11 1.58
CA THR A 174 13.21 0.84 0.42
C THR A 174 12.39 2.09 0.14
N LEU A 175 13.01 3.16 -0.36
CA LEU A 175 12.29 4.38 -0.75
C LEU A 175 11.32 4.16 -1.92
N ALA A 176 11.56 3.12 -2.73
CA ALA A 176 10.72 2.75 -3.88
C ALA A 176 9.45 1.97 -3.46
N ARG A 177 9.34 1.53 -2.20
CA ARG A 177 8.20 0.72 -1.73
C ARG A 177 6.90 1.51 -1.82
N ALA A 178 5.88 0.91 -2.42
CA ALA A 178 4.58 1.53 -2.54
C ALA A 178 3.89 1.65 -1.17
N THR A 179 3.33 2.82 -0.86
CA THR A 179 2.67 3.10 0.43
C THR A 179 1.53 2.16 0.76
N GLY A 180 0.77 1.70 -0.25
CA GLY A 180 -0.31 0.73 -0.06
C GLY A 180 0.14 -0.68 0.35
N THR A 181 1.47 -0.97 0.35
CA THR A 181 2.04 -2.24 0.81
C THR A 181 2.61 -2.18 2.22
N LEU A 182 2.56 -1.00 2.85
CA LEU A 182 3.03 -0.80 4.21
C LEU A 182 2.03 -1.39 5.22
N SER A 183 2.53 -2.00 6.27
CA SER A 183 1.72 -2.33 7.44
C SER A 183 1.29 -1.07 8.18
N GLY A 184 0.26 -1.17 9.04
CA GLY A 184 -0.18 -0.05 9.87
C GLY A 184 0.96 0.54 10.73
N GLY A 185 1.74 -0.32 11.39
CA GLY A 185 2.89 0.09 12.19
C GLY A 185 4.02 0.73 11.37
N GLU A 186 4.31 0.22 10.14
CA GLU A 186 5.29 0.86 9.25
C GLU A 186 4.84 2.27 8.84
N ALA A 187 3.57 2.43 8.46
CA ALA A 187 3.02 3.73 8.08
C ALA A 187 3.04 4.73 9.26
N GLN A 188 2.73 4.28 10.46
CA GLN A 188 2.78 5.10 11.67
C GLN A 188 4.21 5.55 11.98
N ARG A 189 5.20 4.67 11.90
CA ARG A 189 6.61 5.01 12.10
C ARG A 189 7.18 5.95 11.04
N ILE A 190 6.75 5.82 9.78
CA ILE A 190 7.12 6.81 8.74
C ILE A 190 6.56 8.20 9.10
N ARG A 191 5.32 8.28 9.58
CA ARG A 191 4.74 9.56 10.05
C ARG A 191 5.55 10.12 11.22
N LEU A 192 5.90 9.29 12.19
CA LEU A 192 6.72 9.68 13.33
C LEU A 192 8.09 10.22 12.86
N ALA A 193 8.81 9.49 11.99
CA ALA A 193 10.08 9.93 11.42
C ALA A 193 9.96 11.28 10.70
N THR A 194 8.85 11.50 9.99
CA THR A 194 8.58 12.78 9.30
C THR A 194 8.34 13.91 10.30
N GLN A 195 7.64 13.65 11.40
CA GLN A 195 7.37 14.63 12.46
C GLN A 195 8.65 15.03 13.20
N ILE A 196 9.49 14.06 13.54
CA ILE A 196 10.82 14.30 14.14
C ILE A 196 11.66 15.16 13.21
N GLY A 197 11.67 14.82 11.92
CA GLY A 197 12.41 15.56 10.89
C GLY A 197 11.93 16.99 10.66
N SER A 198 10.73 17.35 11.14
CA SER A 198 10.22 18.73 11.06
C SER A 198 10.92 19.70 12.01
N GLY A 199 11.58 19.18 13.06
CA GLY A 199 12.24 19.99 14.09
C GLY A 199 11.29 20.89 14.88
N LEU A 200 9.99 20.60 14.91
CA LEU A 200 9.00 21.38 15.66
C LEU A 200 9.25 21.23 17.17
N VAL A 201 9.15 22.33 17.88
CA VAL A 201 9.30 22.43 19.32
C VAL A 201 8.02 23.01 19.93
N GLY A 202 7.65 22.55 21.14
CA GLY A 202 6.46 23.04 21.82
C GLY A 202 5.14 22.47 21.29
N VAL A 203 5.17 21.32 20.61
CA VAL A 203 4.00 20.62 20.12
C VAL A 203 3.69 19.37 20.94
N ALA A 204 2.45 18.87 20.84
CA ALA A 204 2.04 17.61 21.44
C ALA A 204 2.03 16.50 20.36
N TYR A 205 2.77 15.43 20.61
CA TYR A 205 2.75 14.19 19.83
C TYR A 205 1.86 13.18 20.55
N ILE A 206 0.86 12.66 19.85
CA ILE A 206 -0.04 11.63 20.37
C ILE A 206 0.14 10.38 19.53
N LEU A 207 0.54 9.29 20.16
CA LEU A 207 0.88 8.02 19.53
C LEU A 207 0.06 6.90 20.15
N ASP A 208 -0.53 6.07 19.32
CA ASP A 208 -1.32 4.92 19.73
C ASP A 208 -0.57 3.65 19.34
N GLU A 209 -0.16 2.87 20.34
CA GLU A 209 0.61 1.62 20.21
C GLU A 209 1.77 1.66 19.20
N PRO A 210 2.70 2.64 19.29
CA PRO A 210 3.76 2.79 18.31
C PRO A 210 4.76 1.61 18.29
N SER A 211 4.82 0.82 19.35
CA SER A 211 5.66 -0.39 19.48
C SER A 211 5.07 -1.62 18.81
N ILE A 212 3.81 -1.58 18.36
CA ILE A 212 3.12 -2.76 17.83
C ILE A 212 3.89 -3.42 16.69
N GLY A 213 4.16 -4.72 16.84
CA GLY A 213 4.87 -5.52 15.84
C GLY A 213 6.37 -5.23 15.74
N LEU A 214 6.95 -4.53 16.70
CA LEU A 214 8.40 -4.35 16.83
C LEU A 214 9.07 -5.53 17.54
N HIS A 215 10.30 -5.84 17.12
CA HIS A 215 11.20 -6.65 17.92
C HIS A 215 11.79 -5.79 19.05
N GLN A 216 12.14 -6.41 20.20
CA GLN A 216 12.67 -5.71 21.40
C GLN A 216 13.77 -4.70 21.06
N LYS A 217 14.72 -5.07 20.21
CA LYS A 217 15.83 -4.20 19.79
C LYS A 217 15.39 -2.93 19.07
N ASP A 218 14.28 -3.01 18.33
CA ASP A 218 13.75 -1.86 17.59
C ASP A 218 12.86 -1.01 18.50
N ASN A 219 12.25 -1.61 19.53
CA ASN A 219 11.54 -0.90 20.58
C ASN A 219 12.48 0.04 21.36
N ASP A 220 13.70 -0.41 21.67
CA ASP A 220 14.74 0.44 22.31
C ASP A 220 15.06 1.68 21.47
N LYS A 221 15.13 1.56 20.15
CA LYS A 221 15.37 2.69 19.24
C LYS A 221 14.20 3.66 19.23
N LEU A 222 12.99 3.12 19.14
CA LEU A 222 11.76 3.91 19.21
C LEU A 222 11.70 4.70 20.51
N LEU A 223 11.93 4.04 21.64
CA LEU A 223 11.92 4.66 22.97
C LEU A 223 12.92 5.81 23.07
N LYS A 224 14.16 5.61 22.62
CA LYS A 224 15.18 6.68 22.57
C LYS A 224 14.72 7.87 21.73
N THR A 225 14.02 7.59 20.63
CA THR A 225 13.49 8.61 19.74
C THR A 225 12.37 9.42 20.40
N LEU A 226 11.47 8.77 21.13
CA LEU A 226 10.40 9.42 21.89
C LEU A 226 10.95 10.29 23.03
N LEU A 227 11.94 9.79 23.76
CA LEU A 227 12.64 10.55 24.80
C LEU A 227 13.35 11.77 24.20
N HIS A 228 13.98 11.62 23.05
CA HIS A 228 14.61 12.75 22.35
C HIS A 228 13.60 13.84 21.95
N LEU A 229 12.42 13.45 21.44
CA LEU A 229 11.33 14.40 21.14
C LEU A 229 10.90 15.18 22.40
N ARG A 230 10.75 14.51 23.52
CA ARG A 230 10.46 15.14 24.83
C ARG A 230 11.54 16.12 25.20
N ASP A 231 12.80 15.72 25.12
CA ASP A 231 13.96 16.53 25.51
C ASP A 231 14.14 17.79 24.68
N LEU A 232 13.58 17.80 23.44
CA LEU A 232 13.47 18.98 22.57
C LEU A 232 12.39 19.97 23.05
N GLY A 233 11.70 19.71 24.16
CA GLY A 233 10.64 20.58 24.71
C GLY A 233 9.24 20.31 24.18
N ASN A 234 8.99 19.11 23.68
CA ASN A 234 7.67 18.66 23.25
C ASN A 234 6.94 17.87 24.34
N THR A 235 5.62 17.80 24.23
CA THR A 235 4.80 16.87 25.00
C THR A 235 4.60 15.60 24.17
N VAL A 236 4.99 14.43 24.72
CA VAL A 236 4.81 13.14 24.06
C VAL A 236 3.82 12.31 24.88
N LEU A 237 2.66 12.02 24.30
CA LEU A 237 1.61 11.21 24.89
C LEU A 237 1.53 9.89 24.12
N VAL A 238 1.73 8.77 24.84
CA VAL A 238 1.79 7.44 24.23
C VAL A 238 0.76 6.55 24.91
N VAL A 239 -0.07 5.89 24.14
CA VAL A 239 -0.90 4.78 24.59
C VAL A 239 -0.09 3.52 24.35
N GLU A 240 0.26 2.79 25.39
CA GLU A 240 1.15 1.63 25.31
C GLU A 240 0.85 0.58 26.37
N HIS A 241 1.29 -0.64 26.08
CA HIS A 241 1.21 -1.81 26.95
C HIS A 241 2.59 -2.39 27.28
N ASP A 242 3.64 -1.80 26.71
CA ASP A 242 5.03 -2.24 26.86
C ASP A 242 5.63 -1.75 28.17
N GLU A 243 6.21 -2.67 28.93
CA GLU A 243 6.80 -2.38 30.26
C GLU A 243 7.96 -1.36 30.17
N ASP A 244 8.84 -1.50 29.18
CA ASP A 244 10.01 -0.62 29.04
C ASP A 244 9.57 0.82 28.75
N THR A 245 8.53 1.00 27.95
CA THR A 245 7.95 2.31 27.65
C THR A 245 7.30 2.92 28.89
N MET A 246 6.56 2.13 29.68
CA MET A 246 5.95 2.59 30.93
C MET A 246 7.01 3.00 31.97
N LEU A 247 8.08 2.20 32.11
CA LEU A 247 9.17 2.50 33.03
C LEU A 247 9.95 3.76 32.66
N ALA A 248 10.04 4.09 31.38
CA ALA A 248 10.73 5.28 30.90
C ALA A 248 9.86 6.55 30.88
N ALA A 249 8.56 6.45 31.13
CA ALA A 249 7.65 7.58 31.16
C ALA A 249 7.86 8.47 32.38
N ASP A 250 7.76 9.78 32.19
CA ASP A 250 7.80 10.76 33.30
C ASP A 250 6.53 10.69 34.16
N CYS A 251 5.39 10.36 33.51
CA CYS A 251 4.08 10.24 34.16
C CYS A 251 3.27 9.17 33.44
N ILE A 252 2.63 8.32 34.21
CA ILE A 252 1.70 7.29 33.74
C ILE A 252 0.29 7.68 34.19
N VAL A 253 -0.66 7.60 33.29
CA VAL A 253 -2.10 7.69 33.53
C VAL A 253 -2.68 6.31 33.34
N ASP A 254 -2.97 5.61 34.46
CA ASP A 254 -3.57 4.27 34.41
C ASP A 254 -5.08 4.38 34.28
N ILE A 255 -5.61 3.81 33.23
CA ILE A 255 -7.03 3.82 32.88
C ILE A 255 -7.59 2.45 33.22
N GLY A 256 -8.50 2.43 34.19
CA GLY A 256 -9.02 1.24 34.83
C GLY A 256 -9.84 0.31 33.96
N PRO A 257 -10.15 -0.88 34.54
CA PRO A 257 -10.80 -1.96 33.85
C PRO A 257 -12.21 -1.59 33.41
N GLY A 258 -12.70 -2.33 32.43
CA GLY A 258 -14.01 -2.15 31.84
C GLY A 258 -13.96 -1.50 30.47
N ALA A 259 -15.04 -1.61 29.73
CA ALA A 259 -15.19 -1.07 28.38
C ALA A 259 -16.55 -0.35 28.22
N GLY A 260 -16.64 0.54 27.22
CA GLY A 260 -17.86 1.29 26.94
C GLY A 260 -18.25 2.26 28.07
N GLU A 261 -19.54 2.34 28.37
CA GLU A 261 -20.10 3.28 29.37
C GLU A 261 -19.61 3.05 30.81
N HIS A 262 -19.08 1.87 31.12
CA HIS A 262 -18.58 1.48 32.44
C HIS A 262 -17.06 1.43 32.55
N GLY A 263 -16.33 1.82 31.50
CA GLY A 263 -14.88 1.83 31.44
C GLY A 263 -14.28 3.23 31.37
N GLY A 264 -12.95 3.29 31.27
CA GLY A 264 -12.24 4.55 31.02
C GLY A 264 -12.06 5.47 32.25
N ASN A 265 -12.27 4.97 33.47
CA ASN A 265 -11.99 5.73 34.68
C ASN A 265 -10.49 5.76 34.97
N VAL A 266 -9.95 6.94 35.33
CA VAL A 266 -8.56 7.07 35.77
C VAL A 266 -8.43 6.43 37.16
N VAL A 267 -7.63 5.37 37.25
CA VAL A 267 -7.38 4.62 38.49
C VAL A 267 -6.23 5.23 39.27
N ALA A 268 -5.15 5.56 38.58
CA ALA A 268 -3.95 6.12 39.16
C ALA A 268 -3.25 7.07 38.20
N VAL A 269 -2.56 8.07 38.74
CA VAL A 269 -1.69 8.99 37.98
C VAL A 269 -0.41 9.18 38.76
N GLY A 270 0.75 9.03 38.12
CA GLY A 270 2.03 9.23 38.75
C GLY A 270 3.20 8.61 38.02
N THR A 271 4.34 8.59 38.62
CA THR A 271 5.53 7.89 38.10
C THR A 271 5.36 6.38 38.18
N ALA A 272 6.13 5.62 37.41
CA ALA A 272 6.11 4.16 37.42
C ALA A 272 6.20 3.59 38.88
N LYS A 273 7.08 4.17 39.72
CA LYS A 273 7.23 3.78 41.14
C LYS A 273 5.98 4.04 41.99
N GLN A 274 5.18 5.03 41.65
CA GLN A 274 3.92 5.34 42.35
C GLN A 274 2.81 4.41 41.87
N ILE A 275 2.73 4.13 40.59
CA ILE A 275 1.76 3.18 40.01
C ILE A 275 1.97 1.78 40.60
N MET A 276 3.21 1.26 40.62
CA MET A 276 3.54 -0.04 41.24
C MET A 276 3.15 -0.18 42.72
N LYS A 277 2.93 0.92 43.44
CA LYS A 277 2.48 0.91 44.84
C LYS A 277 0.97 1.06 44.98
N CYS A 278 0.26 1.39 43.90
CA CYS A 278 -1.18 1.56 43.91
C CYS A 278 -1.86 0.19 43.93
N LYS A 279 -2.67 -0.07 44.94
CA LYS A 279 -3.38 -1.36 45.08
C LYS A 279 -4.50 -1.55 44.08
N ASP A 280 -5.03 -0.47 43.53
CA ASP A 280 -6.17 -0.48 42.61
C ASP A 280 -5.72 -0.56 41.15
N SER A 281 -4.42 -0.36 40.90
CA SER A 281 -3.82 -0.51 39.57
C SER A 281 -3.52 -1.97 39.27
N ILE A 282 -3.90 -2.42 38.06
CA ILE A 282 -3.54 -3.73 37.52
C ILE A 282 -2.24 -3.63 36.71
N THR A 283 -1.92 -2.43 36.26
CA THR A 283 -0.67 -2.10 35.55
C THR A 283 0.50 -2.06 36.55
#